data_24fdcdbcd47356f3d68501a3108d4403
#
_entry.id   24fdcdbcd47356f3d68501a3108d4403
#
_cell.length_a   1.000
_cell.length_b   1.000
_cell.length_c   1.000
_cell.angle_alpha   90.00
_cell.angle_beta   90.00
_cell.angle_gamma   90.00
#
_symmetry.space_group_name_H-M   'P 1'
#
loop_
_entity.id
_entity.type
_entity.pdbx_description
1 polymer ?
#
loop_
_entity_poly.entity_id
_entity_poly.type
_entity_poly.pdbx_seq_one_letter_code
_entity_poly.pdbx_strand_id
1 'polypeptide(L)'
;EFRRVLFRSPLHMCNFSAILIGIFLLSKERNQMFFELPFYWSVGGATMAMLTPDLDYAWPDIEYFMFFYGHGQIILGIFFALAVLKYRPHLENFLKMALITILLLIPMYGINFLIGGEANYWYLMERPDGESLMDLMPDPPFHMLGVAPLALIVFFITYLPFLIWDKFKKA
;
A
#
# COMPACT_ATOMS: atom_id res chain seq x y z
N GLU A 1 -14.15 14.58 -14.46
CA GLU A 1 -13.73 15.46 -13.34
C GLU A 1 -13.89 14.75 -11.98
N PHE A 2 -14.98 14.02 -11.77
CA PHE A 2 -15.22 13.26 -10.53
C PHE A 2 -14.19 12.13 -10.33
N ARG A 3 -13.81 11.37 -11.35
CA ARG A 3 -12.70 10.39 -11.32
C ARG A 3 -11.40 11.03 -10.88
N ARG A 4 -11.04 12.22 -11.39
CA ARG A 4 -9.83 12.95 -10.98
C ARG A 4 -9.82 13.30 -9.49
N VAL A 5 -10.97 13.70 -8.95
CA VAL A 5 -11.10 14.00 -7.51
C VAL A 5 -10.94 12.73 -6.68
N LEU A 6 -11.55 11.62 -7.09
CA LEU A 6 -11.43 10.34 -6.41
C LEU A 6 -9.97 9.84 -6.43
N PHE A 7 -9.28 9.92 -7.56
CA PHE A 7 -7.89 9.50 -7.69
C PHE A 7 -6.92 10.33 -6.84
N ARG A 8 -7.21 11.61 -6.62
CA ARG A 8 -6.44 12.51 -5.75
C ARG A 8 -6.86 12.44 -4.28
N SER A 9 -7.86 11.65 -3.97
CA SER A 9 -8.34 11.51 -2.58
C SER A 9 -7.27 10.92 -1.67
N PRO A 10 -7.13 11.42 -0.42
CA PRO A 10 -6.21 10.85 0.56
C PRO A 10 -6.55 9.41 0.98
N LEU A 11 -7.71 8.89 0.55
CA LEU A 11 -8.21 7.57 0.96
C LEU A 11 -7.54 6.38 0.25
N HIS A 12 -6.77 6.61 -0.80
CA HIS A 12 -5.97 5.53 -1.41
C HIS A 12 -4.86 5.07 -0.46
N MET A 13 -4.58 3.78 -0.46
CA MET A 13 -3.55 3.15 0.40
C MET A 13 -2.17 3.81 0.23
N CYS A 14 -1.82 4.21 -1.00
CA CYS A 14 -0.56 4.91 -1.28
C CYS A 14 -0.52 6.30 -0.62
N ASN A 15 -1.64 7.04 -0.63
CA ASN A 15 -1.73 8.34 0.02
C ASN A 15 -1.65 8.23 1.55
N PHE A 16 -2.29 7.21 2.14
CA PHE A 16 -2.06 6.88 3.55
C PHE A 16 -0.59 6.57 3.83
N SER A 17 0.05 5.77 2.96
CA SER A 17 1.48 5.46 3.10
C SER A 17 2.35 6.71 3.04
N ALA A 18 2.06 7.64 2.13
CA ALA A 18 2.78 8.92 2.01
C ALA A 18 2.63 9.77 3.28
N ILE A 19 1.41 9.86 3.82
CA ILE A 19 1.14 10.60 5.06
C ILE A 19 1.87 9.96 6.24
N LEU A 20 1.74 8.65 6.43
CA LEU A 20 2.34 7.93 7.55
C LEU A 20 3.87 8.01 7.53
N ILE A 21 4.50 7.77 6.37
CA ILE A 21 5.96 7.86 6.25
C ILE A 21 6.44 9.32 6.40
N GLY A 22 5.68 10.29 5.91
CA GLY A 22 5.96 11.72 6.09
C GLY A 22 5.93 12.10 7.58
N ILE A 23 4.89 11.72 8.31
CA ILE A 23 4.78 11.94 9.77
C ILE A 23 5.95 11.24 10.48
N PHE A 24 6.25 10.00 10.13
CA PHE A 24 7.37 9.25 10.71
C PHE A 24 8.70 9.98 10.52
N LEU A 25 9.00 10.45 9.31
CA LEU A 25 10.27 11.12 9.01
C LEU A 25 10.42 12.49 9.70
N LEU A 26 9.32 13.23 9.83
CA LEU A 26 9.30 14.56 10.44
C LEU A 26 9.20 14.54 11.96
N SER A 27 8.74 13.43 12.55
CA SER A 27 8.56 13.31 14.00
C SER A 27 9.89 13.18 14.74
N LYS A 28 10.01 13.87 15.88
CA LYS A 28 11.14 13.67 16.82
C LYS A 28 11.04 12.31 17.50
N GLU A 29 9.85 11.95 17.94
CA GLU A 29 9.53 10.64 18.50
C GLU A 29 8.89 9.78 17.42
N ARG A 30 9.68 8.89 16.81
CA ARG A 30 9.25 8.07 15.68
C ARG A 30 8.49 6.85 16.15
N ASN A 31 7.22 6.76 15.78
CA ASN A 31 6.40 5.58 16.06
C ASN A 31 6.70 4.47 15.04
N GLN A 32 7.06 3.29 15.52
CA GLN A 32 7.39 2.11 14.71
C GLN A 32 6.25 1.73 13.74
N MET A 33 5.00 1.86 14.16
CA MET A 33 3.83 1.53 13.32
C MET A 33 3.73 2.45 12.09
N PHE A 34 4.10 3.73 12.22
CA PHE A 34 4.08 4.69 11.12
C PHE A 34 5.18 4.44 10.08
N PHE A 35 6.15 3.60 10.41
CA PHE A 35 7.10 3.05 9.47
C PHE A 35 6.63 1.70 8.91
N GLU A 36 6.17 0.78 9.76
CA GLU A 36 5.88 -0.59 9.34
C GLU A 36 4.63 -0.71 8.44
N LEU A 37 3.56 0.05 8.70
CA LEU A 37 2.39 0.03 7.82
C LEU A 37 2.75 0.45 6.37
N PRO A 38 3.32 1.65 6.14
CA PRO A 38 3.71 2.04 4.78
C PRO A 38 4.81 1.16 4.20
N PHE A 39 5.68 0.56 5.04
CA PHE A 39 6.67 -0.41 4.57
C PHE A 39 6.00 -1.60 3.86
N TYR A 40 5.03 -2.26 4.50
CA TYR A 40 4.32 -3.39 3.92
C TYR A 40 3.44 -2.98 2.73
N TRP A 41 2.72 -1.87 2.86
CA TRP A 41 1.84 -1.37 1.80
C TRP A 41 2.61 -0.89 0.57
N SER A 42 3.80 -0.32 0.75
CA SER A 42 4.58 0.23 -0.37
C SER A 42 5.25 -0.84 -1.20
N VAL A 43 5.74 -1.93 -0.60
CA VAL A 43 6.36 -3.01 -1.37
C VAL A 43 5.32 -3.73 -2.22
N GLY A 44 4.14 -4.04 -1.66
CA GLY A 44 3.06 -4.68 -2.40
C GLY A 44 2.28 -3.75 -3.30
N GLY A 45 2.05 -2.50 -2.87
CA GLY A 45 1.20 -1.53 -3.56
C GLY A 45 1.98 -0.54 -4.43
N ALA A 46 2.79 0.34 -3.81
CA ALA A 46 3.46 1.41 -4.55
C ALA A 46 4.46 0.87 -5.60
N THR A 47 5.17 -0.23 -5.29
CA THR A 47 6.08 -0.87 -6.25
C THR A 47 5.31 -1.49 -7.41
N MET A 48 4.22 -2.21 -7.13
CA MET A 48 3.38 -2.78 -8.18
C MET A 48 2.72 -1.71 -9.02
N ALA A 49 2.22 -0.63 -8.41
CA ALA A 49 1.65 0.51 -9.13
C ALA A 49 2.66 1.14 -10.11
N MET A 50 3.94 1.21 -9.75
CA MET A 50 4.98 1.72 -10.66
C MET A 50 5.35 0.74 -11.78
N LEU A 51 5.24 -0.58 -11.54
CA LEU A 51 5.54 -1.61 -12.53
C LEU A 51 4.39 -1.84 -13.51
N THR A 52 3.17 -1.73 -13.02
CA THR A 52 1.93 -1.91 -13.77
C THR A 52 1.01 -0.71 -13.54
N PRO A 53 1.36 0.46 -14.10
CA PRO A 53 0.60 1.68 -13.84
C PRO A 53 -0.79 1.61 -14.49
N ASP A 54 -1.82 1.80 -13.66
CA ASP A 54 -3.21 1.96 -14.09
C ASP A 54 -3.51 3.46 -14.19
N LEU A 55 -3.26 4.01 -15.36
CA LEU A 55 -3.37 5.45 -15.64
C LEU A 55 -4.18 5.71 -16.89
N ASP A 56 -5.19 6.57 -16.77
CA ASP A 56 -5.96 7.08 -17.91
C ASP A 56 -5.14 8.00 -18.83
N TYR A 57 -4.01 8.53 -18.34
CA TYR A 57 -3.21 9.55 -19.00
C TYR A 57 -1.77 9.08 -19.22
N ALA A 58 -1.31 9.21 -20.46
CA ALA A 58 0.07 8.91 -20.85
C ALA A 58 0.96 10.16 -20.78
N TRP A 59 2.27 9.96 -20.89
CA TRP A 59 3.23 11.04 -21.14
C TRP A 59 2.78 11.94 -22.31
N PRO A 60 2.84 13.29 -22.21
CA PRO A 60 3.44 14.11 -21.14
C PRO A 60 2.44 14.70 -20.14
N ASP A 61 1.33 14.05 -19.86
CA ASP A 61 0.32 14.55 -18.92
C ASP A 61 0.90 14.73 -17.52
N ILE A 62 0.47 15.79 -16.81
CA ILE A 62 0.92 16.09 -15.45
C ILE A 62 0.54 14.97 -14.47
N GLU A 63 -0.55 14.26 -14.69
CA GLU A 63 -1.00 13.17 -13.83
C GLU A 63 -0.06 11.98 -13.92
N TYR A 64 0.50 11.71 -15.10
CA TYR A 64 1.56 10.71 -15.28
C TYR A 64 2.77 11.01 -14.37
N PHE A 65 3.26 12.26 -14.40
CA PHE A 65 4.40 12.65 -13.54
C PHE A 65 4.05 12.58 -12.06
N MET A 66 2.89 13.08 -11.66
CA MET A 66 2.46 13.10 -10.26
C MET A 66 2.29 11.68 -9.70
N PHE A 67 1.85 10.74 -10.53
CA PHE A 67 1.73 9.34 -10.16
C PHE A 67 3.10 8.73 -9.80
N PHE A 68 4.07 8.79 -10.73
CA PHE A 68 5.40 8.23 -10.51
C PHE A 68 6.17 8.98 -9.42
N TYR A 69 6.04 10.31 -9.36
CA TYR A 69 6.65 11.13 -8.32
C TYR A 69 6.12 10.77 -6.94
N GLY A 70 4.81 10.67 -6.77
CA GLY A 70 4.19 10.33 -5.49
C GLY A 70 4.59 8.94 -5.00
N HIS A 71 4.49 7.92 -5.85
CA HIS A 71 4.89 6.55 -5.50
C HIS A 71 6.41 6.45 -5.25
N GLY A 72 7.22 7.12 -6.06
CA GLY A 72 8.67 7.19 -5.89
C GLY A 72 9.07 7.80 -4.55
N GLN A 73 8.38 8.87 -4.09
CA GLN A 73 8.64 9.47 -2.78
C GLN A 73 8.32 8.55 -1.60
N ILE A 74 7.24 7.76 -1.71
CA ILE A 74 6.90 6.78 -0.67
C ILE A 74 8.04 5.76 -0.55
N ILE A 75 8.46 5.18 -1.68
CA ILE A 75 9.54 4.19 -1.74
C ILE A 75 10.85 4.80 -1.21
N LEU A 76 11.19 6.01 -1.64
CA LEU A 76 12.39 6.72 -1.16
C LEU A 76 12.35 6.95 0.36
N GLY A 77 11.21 7.35 0.91
CA GLY A 77 11.00 7.53 2.35
C GLY A 77 11.23 6.23 3.15
N ILE A 78 10.73 5.10 2.64
CA ILE A 78 10.96 3.78 3.23
C ILE A 78 12.45 3.41 3.16
N PHE A 79 13.09 3.58 2.02
CA PHE A 79 14.54 3.31 1.88
C PHE A 79 15.38 4.21 2.79
N PHE A 80 15.02 5.47 2.94
CA PHE A 80 15.68 6.39 3.86
C PHE A 80 15.55 5.90 5.31
N ALA A 81 14.35 5.48 5.73
CA ALA A 81 14.13 4.93 7.06
C ALA A 81 14.97 3.68 7.31
N LEU A 82 15.04 2.76 6.33
CA LEU A 82 15.85 1.53 6.42
C LEU A 82 17.36 1.82 6.42
N ALA A 83 17.83 2.59 5.43
CA ALA A 83 19.26 2.74 5.17
C ALA A 83 19.94 3.77 6.07
N VAL A 84 19.29 4.92 6.32
CA VAL A 84 19.85 6.06 7.06
C VAL A 84 19.45 6.01 8.52
N LEU A 85 18.14 5.91 8.81
CA LEU A 85 17.63 5.90 10.17
C LEU A 85 17.76 4.53 10.85
N LYS A 86 18.13 3.47 10.10
CA LYS A 86 18.32 2.09 10.58
C LYS A 86 17.06 1.47 11.20
N TYR A 87 15.89 1.99 10.85
CA TYR A 87 14.62 1.35 11.20
C TYR A 87 14.45 0.06 10.40
N ARG A 88 13.76 -0.90 10.99
CA ARG A 88 13.49 -2.20 10.36
C ARG A 88 12.14 -2.74 10.82
N PRO A 89 11.46 -3.55 10.00
CA PRO A 89 10.26 -4.23 10.43
C PRO A 89 10.59 -5.33 11.46
N HIS A 90 9.64 -5.60 12.37
CA HIS A 90 9.76 -6.63 13.40
C HIS A 90 8.74 -7.74 13.19
N LEU A 91 9.15 -9.00 13.41
CA LEU A 91 8.27 -10.15 13.22
C LEU A 91 7.05 -10.11 14.15
N GLU A 92 7.22 -9.65 15.38
CA GLU A 92 6.14 -9.49 16.36
C GLU A 92 5.03 -8.54 15.90
N ASN A 93 5.38 -7.56 15.07
CA ASN A 93 4.44 -6.59 14.52
C ASN A 93 3.78 -7.06 13.22
N PHE A 94 4.31 -8.09 12.57
CA PHE A 94 3.81 -8.57 11.27
C PHE A 94 2.29 -8.83 11.30
N LEU A 95 1.84 -9.67 12.23
CA LEU A 95 0.40 -9.99 12.36
C LEU A 95 -0.42 -8.77 12.77
N LYS A 96 0.15 -7.87 13.58
CA LYS A 96 -0.50 -6.62 13.97
C LYS A 96 -0.73 -5.71 12.77
N MET A 97 0.27 -5.55 11.89
CA MET A 97 0.13 -4.74 10.66
C MET A 97 -0.90 -5.37 9.71
N ALA A 98 -0.86 -6.70 9.55
CA ALA A 98 -1.85 -7.42 8.77
C ALA A 98 -3.28 -7.23 9.33
N LEU A 99 -3.46 -7.38 10.64
CA LEU A 99 -4.75 -7.18 11.30
C LEU A 99 -5.26 -5.74 11.14
N ILE A 100 -4.40 -4.73 11.34
CA ILE A 100 -4.77 -3.32 11.13
C ILE A 100 -5.22 -3.12 9.69
N THR A 101 -4.50 -3.67 8.70
CA THR A 101 -4.88 -3.56 7.30
C THR A 101 -6.26 -4.18 7.04
N ILE A 102 -6.52 -5.38 7.56
CA ILE A 102 -7.83 -6.04 7.43
C ILE A 102 -8.94 -5.23 8.12
N LEU A 103 -8.70 -4.73 9.31
CA LEU A 103 -9.69 -3.91 10.03
C LEU A 103 -10.01 -2.60 9.30
N LEU A 104 -9.05 -2.02 8.59
CA LEU A 104 -9.27 -0.83 7.77
C LEU A 104 -10.12 -1.09 6.52
N LEU A 105 -10.23 -2.35 6.05
CA LEU A 105 -11.13 -2.68 4.94
C LEU A 105 -12.59 -2.38 5.27
N ILE A 106 -13.00 -2.57 6.54
CA ILE A 106 -14.39 -2.37 6.97
C ILE A 106 -14.84 -0.91 6.78
N PRO A 107 -14.17 0.09 7.41
CA PRO A 107 -14.54 1.48 7.22
C PRO A 107 -14.34 1.93 5.76
N MET A 108 -13.34 1.39 5.06
CA MET A 108 -13.11 1.75 3.66
C MET A 108 -14.23 1.24 2.75
N TYR A 109 -14.73 0.02 2.99
CA TYR A 109 -15.90 -0.50 2.30
C TYR A 109 -17.13 0.39 2.55
N GLY A 110 -17.35 0.79 3.83
CA GLY A 110 -18.43 1.71 4.18
C GLY A 110 -18.31 3.08 3.49
N ILE A 111 -17.10 3.62 3.39
CA ILE A 111 -16.83 4.89 2.67
C ILE A 111 -17.14 4.75 1.18
N ASN A 112 -16.68 3.69 0.52
CA ASN A 112 -17.02 3.43 -0.88
C ASN A 112 -18.52 3.37 -1.09
N PHE A 113 -19.23 2.66 -0.21
CA PHE A 113 -20.68 2.52 -0.27
C PHE A 113 -21.41 3.88 -0.09
N LEU A 114 -20.96 4.71 0.85
CA LEU A 114 -21.55 6.02 1.13
C LEU A 114 -21.30 7.04 0.02
N ILE A 115 -20.11 7.03 -0.57
CA ILE A 115 -19.77 7.92 -1.70
C ILE A 115 -20.56 7.47 -2.95
N GLY A 116 -20.63 6.14 -3.17
CA GLY A 116 -21.31 5.55 -4.32
C GLY A 116 -20.63 5.88 -5.66
N GLY A 117 -21.36 5.66 -6.75
CA GLY A 117 -20.84 5.92 -8.09
C GLY A 117 -19.61 5.08 -8.42
N GLU A 118 -18.54 5.72 -8.87
CA GLU A 118 -17.27 5.08 -9.25
C GLU A 118 -16.26 4.98 -8.08
N ALA A 119 -16.69 5.20 -6.82
CA ALA A 119 -15.81 5.09 -5.67
C ALA A 119 -15.38 3.64 -5.45
N ASN A 120 -14.09 3.38 -5.64
CA ASN A 120 -13.49 2.04 -5.52
C ASN A 120 -12.14 2.08 -4.80
N TYR A 121 -12.11 2.72 -3.62
CA TYR A 121 -10.89 2.73 -2.81
C TYR A 121 -10.51 1.32 -2.40
N TRP A 122 -9.21 1.00 -2.55
CA TRP A 122 -8.61 -0.28 -2.21
C TRP A 122 -9.17 -1.45 -3.04
N TYR A 123 -9.82 -1.16 -4.19
CA TYR A 123 -10.44 -2.14 -5.08
C TYR A 123 -11.45 -3.04 -4.36
N LEU A 124 -12.23 -2.47 -3.40
CA LEU A 124 -13.17 -3.23 -2.59
C LEU A 124 -14.52 -3.45 -3.28
N MET A 125 -14.89 -2.58 -4.24
CA MET A 125 -16.18 -2.63 -4.94
C MET A 125 -16.06 -3.32 -6.29
N GLU A 126 -14.96 -3.07 -7.01
CA GLU A 126 -14.69 -3.58 -8.34
C GLU A 126 -13.20 -3.92 -8.47
N ARG A 127 -12.86 -4.81 -9.41
CA ARG A 127 -11.48 -5.10 -9.76
C ARG A 127 -10.85 -3.91 -10.48
N PRO A 128 -9.51 -3.76 -10.47
CA PRO A 128 -8.83 -2.75 -11.28
C PRO A 128 -9.11 -2.99 -12.78
N ASP A 129 -9.16 -1.92 -13.56
CA ASP A 129 -9.19 -2.00 -15.01
C ASP A 129 -7.89 -2.63 -15.53
N GLY A 130 -7.99 -3.49 -16.53
CA GLY A 130 -6.84 -4.22 -17.08
C GLY A 130 -6.60 -5.60 -16.48
N GLU A 131 -5.67 -6.36 -17.05
CA GLU A 131 -5.34 -7.72 -16.59
C GLU A 131 -4.64 -7.70 -15.25
N SER A 132 -5.19 -8.39 -14.27
CA SER A 132 -4.65 -8.47 -12.91
C SER A 132 -4.78 -9.87 -12.31
N LEU A 133 -4.02 -10.14 -11.25
CA LEU A 133 -4.20 -11.39 -10.48
C LEU A 133 -5.58 -11.49 -9.85
N MET A 134 -6.33 -10.39 -9.72
CA MET A 134 -7.69 -10.40 -9.21
C MET A 134 -8.69 -11.03 -10.18
N ASP A 135 -8.35 -11.15 -11.47
CA ASP A 135 -9.20 -11.80 -12.48
C ASP A 135 -9.33 -13.31 -12.24
N LEU A 136 -8.37 -13.90 -11.52
CA LEU A 136 -8.40 -15.30 -11.08
C LEU A 136 -9.25 -15.53 -9.82
N MET A 137 -9.81 -14.45 -9.24
CA MET A 137 -10.58 -14.51 -7.99
C MET A 137 -12.08 -14.44 -8.27
N PRO A 138 -12.94 -14.82 -7.31
CA PRO A 138 -14.39 -14.65 -7.42
C PRO A 138 -14.80 -13.20 -7.67
N ASP A 139 -16.02 -12.99 -8.16
CA ASP A 139 -16.55 -11.64 -8.35
C ASP A 139 -16.67 -10.83 -7.05
N PRO A 140 -16.58 -9.50 -7.11
CA PRO A 140 -16.82 -8.64 -5.96
C PRO A 140 -18.19 -8.91 -5.29
N PRO A 141 -18.27 -8.87 -3.96
CA PRO A 141 -17.21 -8.53 -2.99
C PRO A 141 -16.34 -9.72 -2.56
N PHE A 142 -16.60 -10.93 -3.08
CA PHE A 142 -15.95 -12.19 -2.64
C PHE A 142 -14.48 -12.31 -3.10
N HIS A 143 -14.04 -11.50 -4.09
CA HIS A 143 -12.63 -11.44 -4.50
C HIS A 143 -11.69 -11.14 -3.32
N MET A 144 -12.16 -10.40 -2.30
CA MET A 144 -11.38 -10.10 -1.10
C MET A 144 -10.98 -11.34 -0.29
N LEU A 145 -11.70 -12.46 -0.43
CA LEU A 145 -11.30 -13.73 0.18
C LEU A 145 -10.01 -14.30 -0.44
N GLY A 146 -9.72 -13.94 -1.68
CA GLY A 146 -8.46 -14.28 -2.35
C GLY A 146 -7.39 -13.19 -2.14
N VAL A 147 -7.78 -11.92 -2.18
CA VAL A 147 -6.85 -10.77 -2.00
C VAL A 147 -6.23 -10.76 -0.61
N ALA A 148 -7.00 -11.03 0.46
CA ALA A 148 -6.48 -10.99 1.82
C ALA A 148 -5.34 -12.01 2.08
N PRO A 149 -5.47 -13.31 1.74
CA PRO A 149 -4.34 -14.24 1.88
C PRO A 149 -3.17 -13.90 0.93
N LEU A 150 -3.44 -13.40 -0.29
CA LEU A 150 -2.39 -12.95 -1.19
C LEU A 150 -1.61 -11.77 -0.57
N ALA A 151 -2.29 -10.80 0.02
CA ALA A 151 -1.65 -9.67 0.71
C ALA A 151 -0.77 -10.15 1.88
N LEU A 152 -1.21 -11.15 2.65
CA LEU A 152 -0.39 -11.76 3.71
C LEU A 152 0.87 -12.42 3.16
N ILE A 153 0.77 -13.11 2.02
CA ILE A 153 1.93 -13.70 1.35
C ILE A 153 2.89 -12.61 0.90
N VAL A 154 2.40 -11.54 0.28
CA VAL A 154 3.22 -10.38 -0.13
C VAL A 154 3.90 -9.73 1.08
N PHE A 155 3.19 -9.51 2.18
CA PHE A 155 3.76 -8.99 3.42
C PHE A 155 4.86 -9.91 3.96
N PHE A 156 4.65 -11.23 3.92
CA PHE A 156 5.65 -12.20 4.36
C PHE A 156 6.89 -12.18 3.46
N ILE A 157 6.72 -12.17 2.15
CA ILE A 157 7.83 -12.06 1.18
C ILE A 157 8.60 -10.76 1.42
N THR A 158 7.91 -9.65 1.68
CA THR A 158 8.53 -8.36 2.00
C THR A 158 9.37 -8.42 3.28
N TYR A 159 8.92 -9.19 4.28
CA TYR A 159 9.66 -9.40 5.53
C TYR A 159 10.81 -10.40 5.41
N LEU A 160 10.74 -11.33 4.46
CA LEU A 160 11.68 -12.45 4.33
C LEU A 160 13.18 -12.07 4.35
N PRO A 161 13.63 -10.98 3.69
CA PRO A 161 15.04 -10.56 3.75
C PRO A 161 15.52 -10.28 5.18
N PHE A 162 14.66 -9.72 6.02
CA PHE A 162 14.98 -9.42 7.43
C PHE A 162 15.03 -10.69 8.28
N LEU A 163 14.12 -11.63 8.02
CA LEU A 163 14.13 -12.94 8.68
C LEU A 163 15.42 -13.72 8.37
N ILE A 164 15.84 -13.72 7.10
CA ILE A 164 17.07 -14.36 6.65
C ILE A 164 18.28 -13.69 7.31
N TRP A 165 18.34 -12.36 7.28
CA TRP A 165 19.43 -11.60 7.91
C TRP A 165 19.59 -11.91 9.40
N ASP A 166 18.46 -12.00 10.13
CA ASP A 166 18.48 -12.29 11.56
C ASP A 166 18.98 -13.70 11.88
N LYS A 167 18.68 -14.68 11.02
CA LYS A 167 19.23 -16.03 11.16
C LYS A 167 20.74 -16.04 11.00
N PHE A 168 21.29 -15.33 10.01
CA PHE A 168 22.74 -15.27 9.79
C PHE A 168 23.49 -14.49 10.88
N LYS A 169 22.86 -13.55 11.57
CA LYS A 169 23.49 -12.84 12.70
C LYS A 169 23.53 -13.63 14.00
N LYS A 170 22.66 -14.65 14.14
CA LYS A 170 22.59 -15.50 15.33
C LYS A 170 23.43 -16.78 15.20
N ALA A 171 23.90 -17.10 14.01
CA ALA A 171 24.83 -18.20 13.73
C ALA A 171 26.26 -17.69 13.78
#